data_39ddea128e9cfb7c46bb50b64937527f
#
_entry.id   39ddea128e9cfb7c46bb50b64937527f
#
_cell.length_a   1.000
_cell.length_b   1.000
_cell.length_c   1.000
_cell.angle_alpha   90.00
_cell.angle_beta   90.00
_cell.angle_gamma   90.00
#
_symmetry.space_group_name_H-M   'P 1'
#
loop_
_entity.id
_entity.type
_entity.pdbx_description
1 polymer ?
#
loop_
_entity_poly.entity_id
_entity_poly.type
_entity_poly.pdbx_seq_one_letter_code
_entity_poly.pdbx_strand_id
1 'polypeptide(L)'
;MSRRGDFGGAGDARHGVAGISGSLGAARSAAPAERAALSGNARGSISVRRATLGDLPIIVELRLALLRENADHPVYGQLRADARERAYDVFGAQLRSPQEIMFLAENTAGVAGILRCVETLNSPLLHPDRYCYVSSVYVRPSSRRSGVLKALLCRAEEWCAERGLTEMRLHNVPGGGASAAWTAAGFGVIEEVRRKGIERSR
;
A
#
# COMPACT_ATOMS: atom_id res chain seq x y z
N MET A 1 13.45 2.54 -56.21
CA MET A 1 14.02 3.90 -56.07
C MET A 1 13.97 4.21 -54.59
N SER A 2 14.89 3.84 -53.84
CA SER A 2 16.19 4.31 -53.36
C SER A 2 16.19 5.77 -52.89
N ARG A 3 16.31 5.97 -51.58
CA ARG A 3 17.34 6.84 -50.98
C ARG A 3 17.39 6.64 -49.49
N ARG A 4 18.57 6.17 -49.06
CA ARG A 4 19.11 6.21 -47.70
C ARG A 4 19.50 7.66 -47.36
N GLY A 5 19.48 8.00 -46.06
CA GLY A 5 20.11 9.18 -45.52
C GLY A 5 20.67 8.84 -44.12
N ASP A 6 21.90 8.43 -44.08
CA ASP A 6 22.77 8.40 -42.90
C ASP A 6 23.06 9.82 -42.44
N PHE A 7 23.05 10.06 -41.12
CA PHE A 7 23.91 11.07 -40.51
C PHE A 7 24.38 10.55 -39.15
N GLY A 8 25.66 10.16 -39.15
CA GLY A 8 26.46 10.00 -37.96
C GLY A 8 27.04 11.35 -37.54
N GLY A 9 27.47 11.43 -36.30
CA GLY A 9 28.20 12.57 -35.76
C GLY A 9 28.54 12.35 -34.30
N ALA A 10 29.72 11.79 -34.05
CA ALA A 10 30.34 11.69 -32.74
C ALA A 10 30.83 13.07 -32.25
N GLY A 11 30.84 13.29 -30.95
CA GLY A 11 31.45 14.44 -30.29
C GLY A 11 31.84 14.09 -28.86
N ASP A 12 33.03 13.60 -28.73
CA ASP A 12 33.80 13.37 -27.48
C ASP A 12 34.27 14.72 -26.93
N ALA A 13 34.14 14.98 -25.65
CA ALA A 13 34.91 16.00 -24.94
C ALA A 13 35.11 15.63 -23.47
N ARG A 14 36.29 15.09 -23.20
CA ARG A 14 36.90 14.98 -21.87
C ARG A 14 37.48 16.32 -21.46
N HIS A 15 37.34 16.71 -20.19
CA HIS A 15 38.26 17.49 -19.35
C HIS A 15 37.77 17.35 -17.93
N GLY A 16 38.47 16.95 -16.89
CA GLY A 16 39.90 17.10 -16.58
C GLY A 16 39.99 17.76 -15.19
N VAL A 17 40.21 16.95 -14.17
CA VAL A 17 41.13 17.04 -13.02
C VAL A 17 41.19 18.33 -12.16
N ALA A 18 40.97 18.15 -10.83
CA ALA A 18 41.81 18.52 -9.67
C ALA A 18 40.94 18.40 -8.43
N GLY A 19 41.14 17.64 -7.41
CA GLY A 19 42.29 17.28 -6.60
C GLY A 19 42.58 18.31 -5.52
N ILE A 20 41.94 18.19 -4.29
CA ILE A 20 42.58 18.64 -3.05
C ILE A 20 42.22 17.69 -1.91
N SER A 21 43.27 17.16 -1.33
CA SER A 21 43.36 16.40 -0.09
C SER A 21 43.23 17.30 1.13
N GLY A 22 42.57 16.81 2.17
CA GLY A 22 42.52 17.46 3.47
C GLY A 22 42.07 16.48 4.55
N SER A 23 43.07 15.88 5.18
CA SER A 23 42.97 14.98 6.35
C SER A 23 42.68 15.75 7.63
N LEU A 24 42.15 14.97 8.60
CA LEU A 24 42.20 15.12 10.06
C LEU A 24 40.88 15.37 10.78
N GLY A 25 40.59 14.43 11.67
CA GLY A 25 39.80 14.71 12.85
C GLY A 25 38.93 13.54 13.35
N ALA A 26 39.57 12.53 13.94
CA ALA A 26 38.86 11.54 14.74
C ALA A 26 38.29 12.17 15.99
N ALA A 27 36.99 12.10 16.18
CA ALA A 27 36.36 12.24 17.48
C ALA A 27 35.37 11.09 17.66
N ARG A 28 35.77 10.11 18.44
CA ARG A 28 34.90 9.12 19.05
C ARG A 28 33.91 9.84 19.97
N SER A 29 32.65 9.72 19.74
CA SER A 29 31.65 9.96 20.76
C SER A 29 30.67 8.80 20.79
N ALA A 30 30.56 8.23 21.96
CA ALA A 30 29.82 7.06 22.32
C ALA A 30 28.32 7.21 22.05
N ALA A 31 27.68 6.07 21.81
CA ALA A 31 26.25 5.84 21.64
C ALA A 31 25.38 6.48 22.75
N PRO A 32 24.17 6.89 22.38
CA PRO A 32 23.06 6.89 23.31
C PRO A 32 22.02 5.84 22.90
N ALA A 33 22.34 4.58 23.14
CA ALA A 33 21.38 3.48 23.07
C ALA A 33 20.85 3.17 24.46
N GLU A 34 20.35 4.17 25.22
CA GLU A 34 19.78 3.88 26.54
C GLU A 34 18.90 5.02 27.11
N ARG A 35 17.98 5.56 26.31
CA ARG A 35 16.96 6.50 26.81
C ARG A 35 15.61 6.43 26.07
N ALA A 36 15.19 5.29 25.56
CA ALA A 36 13.85 5.10 24.98
C ALA A 36 13.01 4.04 25.72
N ALA A 37 13.37 3.74 26.95
CA ALA A 37 12.58 2.86 27.79
C ALA A 37 12.17 3.65 29.04
N LEU A 38 11.04 4.36 29.00
CA LEU A 38 10.17 4.77 30.11
C LEU A 38 9.33 5.97 29.70
N SER A 39 8.41 5.77 28.75
CA SER A 39 7.20 6.58 28.68
C SER A 39 6.05 5.62 28.46
N GLY A 40 5.57 5.06 29.56
CA GLY A 40 4.42 4.20 29.61
C GLY A 40 3.16 4.97 29.22
N ASN A 41 2.69 4.72 27.99
CA ASN A 41 1.32 4.97 27.63
C ASN A 41 0.72 3.60 27.32
N ALA A 42 -0.20 3.12 28.15
CA ALA A 42 -0.91 1.84 28.06
C ALA A 42 -1.88 1.79 26.88
N ARG A 43 -1.41 2.16 25.69
CA ARG A 43 -2.00 1.77 24.42
C ARG A 43 -1.31 0.49 24.02
N GLY A 44 -2.04 -0.64 24.12
CA GLY A 44 -1.50 -1.96 23.81
C GLY A 44 -0.65 -1.92 22.51
N SER A 45 0.52 -2.55 22.56
CA SER A 45 1.45 -2.58 21.42
C SER A 45 0.75 -3.13 20.19
N ILE A 46 0.84 -2.40 19.07
CA ILE A 46 0.35 -2.86 17.76
C ILE A 46 1.52 -3.55 17.08
N SER A 47 1.34 -4.80 16.69
CA SER A 47 2.26 -5.53 15.82
C SER A 47 1.64 -5.71 14.44
N VAL A 48 2.48 -5.72 13.40
CA VAL A 48 2.04 -5.97 12.03
C VAL A 48 2.84 -7.13 11.46
N ARG A 49 2.15 -8.11 10.93
CA ARG A 49 2.76 -9.28 10.29
C ARG A 49 2.18 -9.57 8.92
N ARG A 50 2.92 -10.30 8.11
CA ARG A 50 2.41 -10.87 6.86
C ARG A 50 1.32 -11.90 7.17
N ALA A 51 0.24 -11.87 6.40
CA ALA A 51 -0.80 -12.89 6.44
C ALA A 51 -0.35 -14.17 5.76
N THR A 52 -0.88 -15.30 6.22
CA THR A 52 -0.65 -16.63 5.71
C THR A 52 -1.96 -17.30 5.29
N LEU A 53 -1.92 -18.47 4.68
CA LEU A 53 -3.12 -19.23 4.36
C LEU A 53 -3.94 -19.62 5.61
N GLY A 54 -3.30 -19.76 6.76
CA GLY A 54 -3.99 -19.99 8.03
C GLY A 54 -4.88 -18.82 8.47
N ASP A 55 -4.63 -17.63 7.94
CA ASP A 55 -5.39 -16.42 8.25
C ASP A 55 -6.65 -16.23 7.35
N LEU A 56 -6.89 -17.11 6.38
CA LEU A 56 -8.03 -16.98 5.47
C LEU A 56 -9.36 -16.70 6.15
N PRO A 57 -9.74 -17.40 7.26
CA PRO A 57 -11.01 -17.13 7.92
C PRO A 57 -11.15 -15.68 8.40
N ILE A 58 -10.10 -15.14 9.03
CA ILE A 58 -10.12 -13.76 9.54
C ILE A 58 -10.05 -12.73 8.40
N ILE A 59 -9.30 -13.00 7.33
CA ILE A 59 -9.24 -12.14 6.13
C ILE A 59 -10.62 -12.02 5.49
N VAL A 60 -11.31 -13.15 5.29
CA VAL A 60 -12.67 -13.18 4.74
C VAL A 60 -13.64 -12.40 5.63
N GLU A 61 -13.56 -12.58 6.96
CA GLU A 61 -14.38 -11.84 7.92
C GLU A 61 -14.19 -10.33 7.79
N LEU A 62 -12.93 -9.85 7.86
CA LEU A 62 -12.61 -8.42 7.79
C LEU A 62 -13.01 -7.81 6.43
N ARG A 63 -12.84 -8.55 5.34
CA ARG A 63 -13.25 -8.08 4.01
C ARG A 63 -14.77 -7.97 3.88
N LEU A 64 -15.51 -8.94 4.37
CA LEU A 64 -16.98 -8.86 4.38
C LEU A 64 -17.49 -7.75 5.31
N ALA A 65 -16.82 -7.50 6.44
CA ALA A 65 -17.12 -6.38 7.31
C ALA A 65 -16.95 -5.03 6.58
N LEU A 66 -15.83 -4.85 5.86
CA LEU A 66 -15.60 -3.66 5.03
C LEU A 66 -16.71 -3.44 4.00
N LEU A 67 -17.15 -4.50 3.31
CA LEU A 67 -18.20 -4.40 2.30
C LEU A 67 -19.56 -4.06 2.92
N ARG A 68 -19.88 -4.62 4.09
CA ARG A 68 -21.12 -4.32 4.81
C ARG A 68 -21.18 -2.87 5.33
N GLU A 69 -20.03 -2.32 5.75
CA GLU A 69 -19.96 -0.89 6.13
C GLU A 69 -20.20 0.05 4.94
N ASN A 70 -20.09 -0.45 3.71
CA ASN A 70 -20.36 0.29 2.49
C ASN A 70 -21.61 -0.23 1.76
N ALA A 71 -22.61 -0.74 2.51
CA ALA A 71 -23.83 -1.33 1.94
C ALA A 71 -24.63 -0.35 1.07
N ASP A 72 -24.61 0.94 1.39
CA ASP A 72 -25.30 1.99 0.62
C ASP A 72 -24.53 2.44 -0.62
N HIS A 73 -23.27 1.98 -0.80
CA HIS A 73 -22.49 2.34 -1.97
C HIS A 73 -22.98 1.57 -3.21
N PRO A 74 -23.20 2.24 -4.37
CA PRO A 74 -23.83 1.64 -5.54
C PRO A 74 -23.08 0.46 -6.18
N VAL A 75 -21.81 0.26 -5.82
CA VAL A 75 -20.98 -0.88 -6.25
C VAL A 75 -20.75 -1.85 -5.09
N TYR A 76 -20.23 -1.36 -3.97
CA TYR A 76 -19.86 -2.22 -2.83
C TYR A 76 -21.05 -2.80 -2.07
N GLY A 77 -22.21 -2.15 -2.12
CA GLY A 77 -23.46 -2.64 -1.53
C GLY A 77 -24.11 -3.79 -2.30
N GLN A 78 -23.64 -4.08 -3.54
CA GLN A 78 -24.18 -5.17 -4.35
C GLN A 78 -23.49 -6.50 -4.02
N LEU A 79 -23.48 -6.89 -2.75
CA LEU A 79 -22.84 -8.11 -2.29
C LEU A 79 -23.62 -9.34 -2.79
N ARG A 80 -22.91 -10.31 -3.35
CA ARG A 80 -23.49 -11.59 -3.82
C ARG A 80 -23.88 -12.47 -2.64
N ALA A 81 -24.88 -13.33 -2.82
CA ALA A 81 -25.27 -14.30 -1.81
C ALA A 81 -24.14 -15.29 -1.47
N ASP A 82 -23.35 -15.69 -2.49
CA ASP A 82 -22.21 -16.61 -2.40
C ASP A 82 -20.84 -15.87 -2.17
N ALA A 83 -20.90 -14.63 -1.69
CA ALA A 83 -19.70 -13.80 -1.52
C ALA A 83 -18.68 -14.39 -0.53
N ARG A 84 -19.15 -15.13 0.49
CA ARG A 84 -18.27 -15.74 1.48
C ARG A 84 -17.42 -16.86 0.84
N GLU A 85 -18.07 -17.79 0.12
CA GLU A 85 -17.38 -18.90 -0.55
C GLU A 85 -16.35 -18.38 -1.56
N ARG A 86 -16.78 -17.46 -2.41
CA ARG A 86 -15.87 -16.80 -3.38
C ARG A 86 -14.71 -16.08 -2.73
N ALA A 87 -14.92 -15.50 -1.56
CA ALA A 87 -13.86 -14.81 -0.84
C ALA A 87 -12.73 -15.76 -0.41
N TYR A 88 -13.04 -16.98 -0.01
CA TYR A 88 -12.02 -17.99 0.31
C TYR A 88 -11.14 -18.31 -0.91
N ASP A 89 -11.75 -18.52 -2.07
CA ASP A 89 -11.02 -18.83 -3.31
C ASP A 89 -10.15 -17.64 -3.73
N VAL A 90 -10.74 -16.44 -3.76
CA VAL A 90 -10.05 -15.22 -4.19
C VAL A 90 -8.87 -14.91 -3.27
N PHE A 91 -9.08 -14.88 -1.95
CA PHE A 91 -8.01 -14.53 -1.02
C PHE A 91 -6.98 -15.67 -0.89
N GLY A 92 -7.39 -16.93 -1.06
CA GLY A 92 -6.46 -18.04 -1.14
C GLY A 92 -5.52 -17.94 -2.33
N ALA A 93 -6.02 -17.52 -3.50
CA ALA A 93 -5.19 -17.24 -4.68
C ALA A 93 -4.27 -16.04 -4.46
N GLN A 94 -4.79 -14.93 -3.91
CA GLN A 94 -4.03 -13.72 -3.63
C GLN A 94 -2.88 -13.94 -2.64
N LEU A 95 -3.09 -14.74 -1.59
CA LEU A 95 -2.02 -15.08 -0.63
C LEU A 95 -0.87 -15.91 -1.23
N ARG A 96 -1.11 -16.57 -2.36
CA ARG A 96 -0.09 -17.34 -3.10
C ARG A 96 0.59 -16.52 -4.20
N SER A 97 0.04 -15.36 -4.55
CA SER A 97 0.57 -14.50 -5.60
C SER A 97 1.89 -13.85 -5.18
N PRO A 98 2.96 -13.94 -5.99
CA PRO A 98 4.22 -13.27 -5.70
C PRO A 98 4.16 -11.74 -5.87
N GLN A 99 3.14 -11.22 -6.58
CA GLN A 99 2.91 -9.79 -6.79
C GLN A 99 2.08 -9.15 -5.68
N GLU A 100 1.64 -9.93 -4.70
CA GLU A 100 0.73 -9.45 -3.68
C GLU A 100 1.22 -9.78 -2.28
N ILE A 101 0.82 -8.95 -1.34
CA ILE A 101 1.01 -9.21 0.08
C ILE A 101 -0.20 -8.68 0.86
N MET A 102 -0.55 -9.40 1.91
CA MET A 102 -1.52 -8.92 2.91
C MET A 102 -0.84 -8.80 4.26
N PHE A 103 -1.10 -7.69 4.94
CA PHE A 103 -0.65 -7.44 6.30
C PHE A 103 -1.84 -7.47 7.26
N LEU A 104 -1.64 -8.09 8.40
CA LEU A 104 -2.56 -8.06 9.52
C LEU A 104 -1.92 -7.29 10.67
N ALA A 105 -2.66 -6.33 11.21
CA ALA A 105 -2.30 -5.65 12.44
C ALA A 105 -2.98 -6.33 13.61
N GLU A 106 -2.24 -6.56 14.67
CA GLU A 106 -2.70 -7.22 15.89
C GLU A 106 -2.48 -6.32 17.09
N ASN A 107 -3.37 -6.42 18.07
CA ASN A 107 -3.24 -5.82 19.39
C ASN A 107 -3.61 -6.86 20.45
N THR A 108 -3.71 -6.48 21.71
CA THR A 108 -4.04 -7.37 22.83
C THR A 108 -5.41 -8.07 22.70
N ALA A 109 -6.32 -7.53 21.86
CA ALA A 109 -7.63 -8.12 21.59
C ALA A 109 -7.64 -9.03 20.35
N GLY A 110 -6.49 -9.23 19.67
CA GLY A 110 -6.34 -10.03 18.46
C GLY A 110 -6.20 -9.18 17.19
N VAL A 111 -6.62 -9.73 16.03
CA VAL A 111 -6.50 -9.04 14.74
C VAL A 111 -7.38 -7.80 14.69
N ALA A 112 -6.76 -6.64 14.60
CA ALA A 112 -7.35 -5.31 14.64
C ALA A 112 -7.59 -4.70 13.25
N GLY A 113 -6.84 -5.14 12.22
CA GLY A 113 -7.00 -4.59 10.87
C GLY A 113 -6.23 -5.38 9.82
N ILE A 114 -6.51 -5.04 8.57
CA ILE A 114 -5.91 -5.65 7.37
C ILE A 114 -5.58 -4.57 6.34
N LEU A 115 -4.54 -4.81 5.55
CA LEU A 115 -4.18 -4.05 4.36
C LEU A 115 -3.58 -5.01 3.32
N ARG A 116 -3.97 -4.86 2.06
CA ARG A 116 -3.41 -5.61 0.93
C ARG A 116 -2.67 -4.67 0.00
N CYS A 117 -1.46 -5.03 -0.39
CA CYS A 117 -0.65 -4.41 -1.43
C CYS A 117 -0.60 -5.31 -2.66
N VAL A 118 -0.69 -4.72 -3.83
CA VAL A 118 -0.56 -5.38 -5.13
C VAL A 118 0.43 -4.61 -5.97
N GLU A 119 1.49 -5.25 -6.41
CA GLU A 119 2.38 -4.70 -7.43
C GLU A 119 1.64 -4.66 -8.76
N THR A 120 1.43 -3.48 -9.30
CA THR A 120 0.59 -3.23 -10.48
C THR A 120 1.43 -2.55 -11.55
N LEU A 121 1.33 -3.03 -12.79
CA LEU A 121 1.94 -2.39 -13.95
C LEU A 121 1.20 -1.09 -14.28
N ASN A 122 1.95 -0.05 -14.58
CA ASN A 122 1.41 1.18 -15.14
C ASN A 122 1.27 1.06 -16.67
N SER A 123 0.68 2.08 -17.31
CA SER A 123 0.74 2.20 -18.75
C SER A 123 2.21 2.23 -19.20
N PRO A 124 2.59 1.50 -20.28
CA PRO A 124 3.96 1.51 -20.79
C PRO A 124 4.40 2.89 -21.33
N LEU A 125 3.50 3.86 -21.37
CA LEU A 125 3.77 5.24 -21.78
C LEU A 125 4.04 6.17 -20.59
N LEU A 126 3.97 5.69 -19.35
CA LEU A 126 4.03 6.51 -18.15
C LEU A 126 5.06 5.98 -17.16
N HIS A 127 5.64 6.90 -16.38
CA HIS A 127 6.44 6.57 -15.20
C HIS A 127 5.65 6.78 -13.90
N PRO A 128 5.94 6.03 -12.84
CA PRO A 128 6.82 4.85 -12.82
C PRO A 128 6.19 3.65 -13.56
N ASP A 129 7.01 2.70 -14.01
CA ASP A 129 6.55 1.51 -14.74
C ASP A 129 5.60 0.63 -13.89
N ARG A 130 5.78 0.67 -12.58
CA ARG A 130 5.02 -0.09 -11.58
C ARG A 130 4.72 0.76 -10.37
N TYR A 131 3.60 0.48 -9.75
CA TYR A 131 3.19 1.09 -8.49
C TYR A 131 2.54 0.07 -7.55
N CYS A 132 2.40 0.41 -6.29
CA CYS A 132 1.66 -0.38 -5.33
C CYS A 132 0.18 0.03 -5.33
N TYR A 133 -0.71 -0.88 -5.68
CA TYR A 133 -2.14 -0.68 -5.47
C TYR A 133 -2.54 -1.18 -4.08
N VAL A 134 -2.96 -0.26 -3.22
CA VAL A 134 -3.42 -0.56 -1.85
C VAL A 134 -4.92 -0.82 -1.87
N SER A 135 -5.34 -1.94 -1.32
CA SER A 135 -6.74 -2.35 -1.30
C SER A 135 -7.09 -3.14 -0.03
N SER A 136 -8.36 -3.48 0.13
CA SER A 136 -8.85 -4.29 1.25
C SER A 136 -8.46 -3.73 2.63
N VAL A 137 -8.30 -2.41 2.74
CA VAL A 137 -7.91 -1.77 4.00
C VAL A 137 -9.12 -1.69 4.91
N TYR A 138 -9.01 -2.33 6.05
CA TYR A 138 -10.03 -2.30 7.07
C TYR A 138 -9.41 -2.28 8.47
N VAL A 139 -9.95 -1.43 9.34
CA VAL A 139 -9.61 -1.39 10.77
C VAL A 139 -10.90 -1.59 11.55
N ARG A 140 -10.93 -2.57 12.44
CA ARG A 140 -12.08 -2.83 13.30
C ARG A 140 -12.51 -1.54 14.01
N PRO A 141 -13.82 -1.23 14.11
CA PRO A 141 -14.30 -0.01 14.74
C PRO A 141 -13.71 0.25 16.13
N SER A 142 -13.59 -0.79 16.96
CA SER A 142 -13.00 -0.72 18.30
C SER A 142 -11.50 -0.36 18.32
N SER A 143 -10.82 -0.53 17.20
CA SER A 143 -9.36 -0.28 17.06
C SER A 143 -9.04 0.93 16.19
N ARG A 144 -10.05 1.70 15.77
CA ARG A 144 -9.84 2.94 15.02
C ARG A 144 -9.24 4.03 15.92
N ARG A 145 -8.50 4.95 15.31
CA ARG A 145 -7.80 6.06 15.99
C ARG A 145 -6.75 5.62 17.03
N SER A 146 -6.37 4.35 17.04
CA SER A 146 -5.32 3.80 17.92
C SER A 146 -3.95 3.66 17.23
N GLY A 147 -3.83 4.06 15.94
CA GLY A 147 -2.57 3.94 15.18
C GLY A 147 -2.49 2.70 14.28
N VAL A 148 -3.50 1.82 14.25
CA VAL A 148 -3.51 0.59 13.44
C VAL A 148 -3.28 0.89 11.95
N LEU A 149 -3.99 1.86 11.37
CA LEU A 149 -3.81 2.23 9.97
C LEU A 149 -2.38 2.71 9.70
N LYS A 150 -1.82 3.53 10.58
CA LYS A 150 -0.44 4.03 10.46
C LYS A 150 0.57 2.86 10.47
N ALA A 151 0.42 1.91 11.39
CA ALA A 151 1.30 0.75 11.47
C ALA A 151 1.21 -0.12 10.21
N LEU A 152 0.01 -0.36 9.66
CA LEU A 152 -0.20 -1.08 8.41
C LEU A 152 0.45 -0.36 7.23
N LEU A 153 0.32 0.97 7.13
CA LEU A 153 0.93 1.76 6.06
C LEU A 153 2.45 1.77 6.15
N CYS A 154 3.05 1.94 7.32
CA CYS A 154 4.50 1.82 7.49
C CYS A 154 5.02 0.48 6.96
N ARG A 155 4.32 -0.62 7.25
CA ARG A 155 4.73 -1.94 6.76
C ARG A 155 4.55 -2.10 5.25
N ALA A 156 3.50 -1.47 4.68
CA ALA A 156 3.29 -1.41 3.24
C ALA A 156 4.38 -0.59 2.53
N GLU A 157 4.79 0.54 3.10
CA GLU A 157 5.88 1.39 2.59
C GLU A 157 7.22 0.65 2.59
N GLU A 158 7.53 -0.10 3.65
CA GLU A 158 8.72 -0.96 3.71
C GLU A 158 8.71 -2.00 2.58
N TRP A 159 7.58 -2.68 2.36
CA TRP A 159 7.42 -3.64 1.28
C TRP A 159 7.55 -2.98 -0.11
N CYS A 160 7.05 -1.77 -0.29
CA CYS A 160 7.25 -0.99 -1.52
C CYS A 160 8.74 -0.69 -1.74
N ALA A 161 9.44 -0.25 -0.72
CA ALA A 161 10.87 0.05 -0.79
C ALA A 161 11.70 -1.20 -1.14
N GLU A 162 11.41 -2.36 -0.53
CA GLU A 162 12.04 -3.65 -0.84
C GLU A 162 11.89 -4.04 -2.33
N ARG A 163 10.82 -3.58 -2.99
CA ARG A 163 10.50 -3.86 -4.40
C ARG A 163 10.85 -2.73 -5.37
N GLY A 164 11.38 -1.63 -4.87
CA GLY A 164 11.69 -0.45 -5.69
C GLY A 164 10.44 0.25 -6.23
N LEU A 165 9.29 0.10 -5.55
CA LEU A 165 8.05 0.82 -5.87
C LEU A 165 8.08 2.18 -5.18
N THR A 166 7.91 3.24 -5.96
CA THR A 166 8.03 4.64 -5.49
C THR A 166 6.68 5.33 -5.32
N GLU A 167 5.59 4.65 -5.63
CA GLU A 167 4.25 5.22 -5.60
C GLU A 167 3.23 4.22 -5.08
N MET A 168 2.30 4.69 -4.25
CA MET A 168 1.14 3.94 -3.75
C MET A 168 -0.15 4.62 -4.24
N ARG A 169 -1.09 3.84 -4.76
CA ARG A 169 -2.43 4.29 -5.20
C ARG A 169 -3.52 3.48 -4.51
N LEU A 170 -4.67 4.09 -4.30
CA LEU A 170 -5.86 3.41 -3.79
C LEU A 170 -7.14 4.04 -4.34
N HIS A 171 -8.24 3.29 -4.29
CA HIS A 171 -9.57 3.84 -4.50
C HIS A 171 -10.26 4.07 -3.16
N ASN A 172 -10.85 5.23 -3.00
CA ASN A 172 -11.58 5.63 -1.80
C ASN A 172 -12.99 6.10 -2.17
N VAL A 173 -13.95 5.78 -1.31
CA VAL A 173 -15.31 6.34 -1.43
C VAL A 173 -15.24 7.80 -0.94
N PRO A 174 -15.62 8.78 -1.79
CA PRO A 174 -15.53 10.18 -1.41
C PRO A 174 -16.50 10.53 -0.27
N GLY A 175 -16.17 11.55 0.52
CA GLY A 175 -17.04 12.14 1.54
C GLY A 175 -17.14 11.38 2.86
N GLY A 176 -16.50 10.22 3.00
CA GLY A 176 -16.50 9.45 4.25
C GLY A 176 -15.33 9.77 5.18
N GLY A 177 -15.40 9.28 6.43
CA GLY A 177 -14.32 9.41 7.41
C GLY A 177 -12.98 8.79 6.94
N ALA A 178 -13.00 7.88 5.97
CA ALA A 178 -11.83 7.32 5.34
C ALA A 178 -11.06 8.37 4.50
N SER A 179 -11.74 9.30 3.81
CA SER A 179 -11.06 10.34 3.01
C SER A 179 -10.11 11.20 3.86
N ALA A 180 -10.57 11.64 5.05
CA ALA A 180 -9.72 12.41 5.97
C ALA A 180 -8.52 11.60 6.47
N ALA A 181 -8.71 10.30 6.73
CA ALA A 181 -7.62 9.41 7.15
C ALA A 181 -6.56 9.24 6.05
N TRP A 182 -6.98 9.12 4.78
CA TRP A 182 -6.06 9.02 3.65
C TRP A 182 -5.29 10.31 3.42
N THR A 183 -5.95 11.46 3.47
CA THR A 183 -5.27 12.77 3.40
C THR A 183 -4.25 12.93 4.52
N ALA A 184 -4.61 12.57 5.76
CA ALA A 184 -3.68 12.60 6.90
C ALA A 184 -2.51 11.61 6.76
N ALA A 185 -2.68 10.55 5.97
CA ALA A 185 -1.63 9.60 5.61
C ALA A 185 -0.80 10.02 4.39
N GLY A 186 -1.02 11.21 3.82
CA GLY A 186 -0.25 11.76 2.70
C GLY A 186 -0.78 11.41 1.31
N PHE A 187 -1.94 10.76 1.19
CA PHE A 187 -2.55 10.49 -0.12
C PHE A 187 -3.30 11.71 -0.65
N GLY A 188 -2.97 12.13 -1.87
CA GLY A 188 -3.72 13.14 -2.64
C GLY A 188 -4.72 12.50 -3.61
N VAL A 189 -5.75 13.25 -3.98
CA VAL A 189 -6.70 12.83 -5.03
C VAL A 189 -6.07 13.07 -6.39
N ILE A 190 -6.05 12.03 -7.25
CA ILE A 190 -5.45 12.07 -8.59
C ILE A 190 -6.45 11.81 -9.71
N GLU A 191 -7.54 11.08 -9.44
CA GLU A 191 -8.56 10.77 -10.43
C GLU A 191 -9.93 10.50 -9.79
N GLU A 192 -11.00 10.54 -10.63
CA GLU A 192 -12.36 10.18 -10.24
C GLU A 192 -12.83 8.94 -10.98
N VAL A 193 -13.47 8.01 -10.28
CA VAL A 193 -14.16 6.87 -10.90
C VAL A 193 -15.64 7.20 -11.06
N ARG A 194 -16.15 7.16 -12.29
CA ARG A 194 -17.56 7.43 -12.62
C ARG A 194 -18.25 6.15 -13.10
N ARG A 195 -19.52 5.98 -12.74
CA ARG A 195 -20.33 4.83 -13.12
C ARG A 195 -21.55 5.27 -13.92
N LYS A 196 -21.86 4.53 -15.01
CA LYS A 196 -23.13 4.62 -15.75
C LYS A 196 -23.74 3.23 -15.85
N GLY A 197 -25.01 3.07 -15.45
CA GLY A 197 -25.82 1.88 -15.74
C GLY A 197 -26.18 1.84 -17.23
N ILE A 198 -26.20 0.64 -17.82
CA ILE A 198 -26.69 0.43 -19.19
C ILE A 198 -27.96 -0.43 -19.08
N GLU A 199 -29.09 0.15 -19.47
CA GLU A 199 -30.34 -0.59 -19.58
C GLU A 199 -30.27 -1.51 -20.81
N ARG A 200 -30.62 -2.78 -20.63
CA ARG A 200 -30.78 -3.67 -21.77
C ARG A 200 -32.11 -3.30 -22.44
N SER A 201 -32.05 -2.82 -23.67
CA SER A 201 -33.23 -2.79 -24.53
C SER A 201 -33.80 -4.20 -24.64
N ARG A 202 -35.08 -4.36 -24.30
CA ARG A 202 -35.82 -5.63 -24.43
C ARG A 202 -36.12 -5.91 -25.89
#